data_05a004efa38558ebd196b038d06eb66a
#
_entry.id   05a004efa38558ebd196b038d06eb66a
#
_cell.length_a   1.000
_cell.length_b   1.000
_cell.length_c   1.000
_cell.angle_alpha   90.00
_cell.angle_beta   90.00
_cell.angle_gamma   90.00
#
_symmetry.space_group_name_H-M   'P 1'
#
loop_
_entity.id
_entity.type
_entity.pdbx_description
1 polymer ?
#
loop_
_entity_poly.entity_id
_entity_poly.type
_entity_poly.pdbx_seq_one_letter_code
_entity_poly.pdbx_strand_id
1 'polypeptide(L)'
;MDLSEKMLAQAAKKIQKFGLSNVDIVAQDASAMSFPADSFDCVSAAYVASVVPDPNQFVQEIKRVCRPGGRIVFLNHFKSQNPFLARLEELSNGLWNKMGWNSNLDLWTLMEENDLRIQNVERVNLFGYWKSVLCINEK
;
A
#
# COMPACT_ATOMS: atom_id res chain seq x y z
N MET A 1 -11.80 -0.17 -1.32
CA MET A 1 -11.88 -0.20 0.14
C MET A 1 -11.12 0.99 0.73
N ASP A 2 -11.65 1.62 1.76
CA ASP A 2 -11.02 2.74 2.48
C ASP A 2 -11.72 2.90 3.85
N LEU A 3 -11.06 3.49 4.85
CA LEU A 3 -11.69 3.89 6.12
C LEU A 3 -12.36 5.26 6.04
N SER A 4 -11.93 6.09 5.09
CA SER A 4 -12.42 7.46 4.94
C SER A 4 -13.74 7.51 4.16
N GLU A 5 -14.83 7.86 4.82
CA GLU A 5 -16.13 8.08 4.17
C GLU A 5 -16.04 9.10 3.03
N LYS A 6 -15.20 10.15 3.17
CA LYS A 6 -14.98 11.14 2.12
C LYS A 6 -14.34 10.53 0.87
N MET A 7 -13.37 9.62 1.05
CA MET A 7 -12.73 8.92 -0.07
C MET A 7 -13.68 7.94 -0.73
N LEU A 8 -14.45 7.20 0.04
CA LEU A 8 -15.50 6.31 -0.48
C LEU A 8 -16.56 7.07 -1.26
N ALA A 9 -17.00 8.24 -0.77
CA ALA A 9 -17.95 9.09 -1.49
C ALA A 9 -17.38 9.62 -2.82
N GLN A 10 -16.07 9.93 -2.89
CA GLN A 10 -15.41 10.30 -4.15
C GLN A 10 -15.32 9.12 -5.12
N ALA A 11 -15.03 7.93 -4.62
CA ALA A 11 -15.01 6.71 -5.40
C ALA A 11 -16.40 6.41 -5.97
N ALA A 12 -17.47 6.51 -5.17
CA ALA A 12 -18.86 6.33 -5.61
C ALA A 12 -19.23 7.28 -6.75
N LYS A 13 -18.87 8.58 -6.64
CA LYS A 13 -19.09 9.56 -7.73
C LYS A 13 -18.39 9.17 -9.03
N LYS A 14 -17.15 8.62 -8.94
CA LYS A 14 -16.42 8.17 -10.13
C LYS A 14 -17.07 6.94 -10.75
N ILE A 15 -17.46 5.96 -9.94
CA ILE A 15 -18.19 4.77 -10.40
C ILE A 15 -19.43 5.17 -11.17
N GLN A 16 -20.25 6.05 -10.61
CA GLN A 16 -21.44 6.56 -11.25
C GLN A 16 -21.13 7.32 -12.53
N LYS A 17 -20.15 8.24 -12.49
CA LYS A 17 -19.74 9.06 -13.65
C LYS A 17 -19.28 8.22 -14.83
N PHE A 18 -18.57 7.12 -14.58
CA PHE A 18 -18.02 6.26 -15.63
C PHE A 18 -18.87 5.03 -15.92
N GLY A 19 -20.03 4.87 -15.25
CA GLY A 19 -20.95 3.75 -15.47
C GLY A 19 -20.31 2.38 -15.14
N LEU A 20 -19.44 2.31 -14.12
CA LEU A 20 -18.76 1.08 -13.77
C LEU A 20 -19.70 0.15 -12.99
N SER A 21 -20.01 -1.03 -13.56
CA SER A 21 -20.90 -2.03 -12.96
C SER A 21 -20.16 -3.16 -12.23
N ASN A 22 -18.83 -3.20 -12.34
CA ASN A 22 -17.96 -4.26 -11.80
C ASN A 22 -17.07 -3.76 -10.65
N VAL A 23 -17.47 -2.70 -9.96
CA VAL A 23 -16.71 -2.09 -8.86
C VAL A 23 -17.59 -1.97 -7.62
N ASP A 24 -17.15 -2.61 -6.54
CA ASP A 24 -17.76 -2.50 -5.22
C ASP A 24 -16.93 -1.59 -4.30
N ILE A 25 -17.60 -0.86 -3.42
CA ILE A 25 -16.97 0.00 -2.42
C ILE A 25 -17.26 -0.56 -1.03
N VAL A 26 -16.23 -0.72 -0.24
CA VAL A 26 -16.33 -1.26 1.13
C VAL A 26 -15.59 -0.35 2.10
N ALA A 27 -16.27 0.00 3.22
CA ALA A 27 -15.65 0.70 4.34
C ALA A 27 -15.07 -0.32 5.31
N GLN A 28 -13.74 -0.50 5.31
CA GLN A 28 -13.05 -1.46 6.17
C GLN A 28 -11.64 -0.99 6.50
N ASP A 29 -11.14 -1.46 7.65
CA ASP A 29 -9.73 -1.38 8.00
C ASP A 29 -8.93 -2.39 7.16
N ALA A 30 -7.89 -1.90 6.49
CA ALA A 30 -7.01 -2.72 5.67
C ALA A 30 -6.13 -3.68 6.51
N SER A 31 -5.98 -3.43 7.81
CA SER A 31 -5.25 -4.28 8.75
C SER A 31 -6.14 -5.38 9.39
N ALA A 32 -7.47 -5.37 9.10
CA ALA A 32 -8.44 -6.35 9.62
C ALA A 32 -9.63 -6.49 8.67
N MET A 33 -9.39 -7.09 7.50
CA MET A 33 -10.40 -7.22 6.45
C MET A 33 -11.39 -8.35 6.74
N SER A 34 -12.67 -8.13 6.46
CA SER A 34 -13.71 -9.17 6.61
C SER A 34 -13.77 -10.18 5.46
N PHE A 35 -12.93 -10.04 4.44
CA PHE A 35 -12.87 -10.98 3.32
C PHE A 35 -12.30 -12.34 3.76
N PRO A 36 -12.80 -13.45 3.22
CA PRO A 36 -12.17 -14.76 3.42
C PRO A 36 -10.71 -14.81 2.94
N ALA A 37 -9.94 -15.78 3.44
CA ALA A 37 -8.61 -16.04 2.88
C ALA A 37 -8.73 -16.42 1.39
N ASP A 38 -7.70 -16.11 0.61
CA ASP A 38 -7.57 -16.52 -0.80
C ASP A 38 -8.66 -15.97 -1.75
N SER A 39 -9.31 -14.86 -1.36
CA SER A 39 -10.44 -14.27 -2.08
C SER A 39 -10.06 -13.53 -3.36
N PHE A 40 -8.81 -13.09 -3.49
CA PHE A 40 -8.38 -12.20 -4.58
C PHE A 40 -7.20 -12.74 -5.37
N ASP A 41 -7.27 -12.63 -6.69
CA ASP A 41 -6.15 -12.93 -7.60
C ASP A 41 -5.07 -11.86 -7.56
N CYS A 42 -5.46 -10.63 -7.24
CA CYS A 42 -4.57 -9.48 -7.16
C CYS A 42 -5.06 -8.50 -6.09
N VAL A 43 -4.14 -8.03 -5.24
CA VAL A 43 -4.40 -6.98 -4.25
C VAL A 43 -3.51 -5.79 -4.55
N SER A 44 -4.09 -4.60 -4.68
CA SER A 44 -3.35 -3.35 -4.86
C SER A 44 -3.52 -2.44 -3.66
N ALA A 45 -2.40 -2.03 -3.07
CA ALA A 45 -2.31 -1.15 -1.93
C ALA A 45 -1.63 0.17 -2.33
N ALA A 46 -2.44 1.18 -2.63
CA ALA A 46 -1.94 2.49 -3.02
C ALA A 46 -2.01 3.47 -1.84
N TYR A 47 -0.86 4.01 -1.44
CA TYR A 47 -0.71 5.07 -0.43
C TYR A 47 -1.14 4.65 1.00
N VAL A 48 -1.28 3.37 1.27
CA VAL A 48 -1.79 2.83 2.55
C VAL A 48 -0.65 2.45 3.49
N ALA A 49 0.39 1.78 3.00
CA ALA A 49 1.44 1.20 3.83
C ALA A 49 2.18 2.22 4.73
N SER A 50 2.26 3.50 4.33
CA SER A 50 2.89 4.57 5.12
C SER A 50 1.96 5.24 6.13
N VAL A 51 0.67 4.93 6.14
CA VAL A 51 -0.32 5.59 7.02
C VAL A 51 -1.02 4.64 7.97
N VAL A 52 -0.88 3.33 7.79
CA VAL A 52 -1.39 2.33 8.74
C VAL A 52 -0.52 2.32 10.00
N PRO A 53 -1.12 2.08 11.18
CA PRO A 53 -0.38 2.02 12.45
C PRO A 53 0.65 0.88 12.49
N ASP A 54 0.32 -0.27 11.91
CA ASP A 54 1.18 -1.45 11.84
C ASP A 54 1.27 -1.95 10.38
N PRO A 55 2.36 -1.58 9.67
CA PRO A 55 2.58 -2.04 8.30
C PRO A 55 2.75 -3.55 8.17
N ASN A 56 3.29 -4.23 9.19
CA ASN A 56 3.47 -5.69 9.15
C ASN A 56 2.12 -6.41 9.24
N GLN A 57 1.26 -6.03 10.20
CA GLN A 57 -0.09 -6.56 10.30
C GLN A 57 -0.87 -6.34 8.99
N PHE A 58 -0.76 -5.15 8.41
CA PHE A 58 -1.38 -4.82 7.13
C PHE A 58 -0.91 -5.74 5.99
N VAL A 59 0.40 -5.99 5.88
CA VAL A 59 0.96 -6.89 4.85
C VAL A 59 0.51 -8.33 5.07
N GLN A 60 0.48 -8.82 6.32
CA GLN A 60 -0.02 -10.16 6.62
C GLN A 60 -1.49 -10.32 6.23
N GLU A 61 -2.30 -9.29 6.44
CA GLU A 61 -3.71 -9.29 6.06
C GLU A 61 -3.90 -9.28 4.52
N ILE A 62 -3.07 -8.51 3.80
CA ILE A 62 -3.02 -8.56 2.32
C ILE A 62 -2.64 -9.97 1.84
N LYS A 63 -1.61 -10.59 2.44
CA LYS A 63 -1.21 -11.97 2.11
C LYS A 63 -2.34 -12.95 2.37
N ARG A 64 -3.06 -12.79 3.47
CA ARG A 64 -4.18 -13.67 3.84
C ARG A 64 -5.28 -13.66 2.79
N VAL A 65 -5.70 -12.48 2.33
CA VAL A 65 -6.81 -12.35 1.38
C VAL A 65 -6.40 -12.60 -0.07
N CYS A 66 -5.12 -12.42 -0.41
CA CYS A 66 -4.57 -12.74 -1.72
C CYS A 66 -4.30 -14.25 -1.81
N ARG A 67 -4.76 -14.92 -2.87
CA ARG A 67 -4.53 -16.36 -3.05
C ARG A 67 -3.05 -16.71 -3.23
N PRO A 68 -2.62 -17.97 -2.99
CA PRO A 68 -1.28 -18.44 -3.34
C PRO A 68 -1.00 -18.19 -4.84
N GLY A 69 0.18 -17.69 -5.15
CA GLY A 69 0.57 -17.28 -6.51
C GLY A 69 -0.14 -16.01 -7.02
N GLY A 70 -0.98 -15.39 -6.21
CA GLY A 70 -1.63 -14.10 -6.52
C GLY A 70 -0.65 -12.94 -6.51
N ARG A 71 -1.02 -11.84 -7.13
CA ARG A 71 -0.19 -10.64 -7.23
C ARG A 71 -0.51 -9.65 -6.14
N ILE A 72 0.52 -9.09 -5.51
CA ILE A 72 0.40 -7.99 -4.55
C ILE A 72 1.16 -6.79 -5.10
N VAL A 73 0.49 -5.65 -5.25
CA VAL A 73 1.09 -4.43 -5.80
C VAL A 73 1.02 -3.33 -4.75
N PHE A 74 2.17 -2.83 -4.35
CA PHE A 74 2.26 -1.64 -3.51
C PHE A 74 2.61 -0.42 -4.36
N LEU A 75 1.87 0.67 -4.18
CA LEU A 75 2.22 1.98 -4.70
C LEU A 75 2.38 2.94 -3.52
N ASN A 76 3.62 3.26 -3.19
CA ASN A 76 3.90 4.09 -2.02
C ASN A 76 5.20 4.89 -2.19
N HIS A 77 5.36 5.88 -1.31
CA HIS A 77 6.66 6.50 -1.08
C HIS A 77 7.43 5.62 -0.09
N PHE A 78 8.65 5.25 -0.44
CA PHE A 78 9.55 4.50 0.42
C PHE A 78 10.83 5.31 0.63
N LYS A 79 11.47 5.11 1.78
CA LYS A 79 12.74 5.76 2.14
C LYS A 79 13.73 5.70 0.98
N SER A 80 14.41 6.81 0.71
CA SER A 80 15.41 6.87 -0.34
C SER A 80 16.64 6.05 0.04
N GLN A 81 17.16 5.29 -0.92
CA GLN A 81 18.45 4.59 -0.77
C GLN A 81 19.64 5.55 -0.94
N ASN A 82 19.42 6.77 -1.43
CA ASN A 82 20.45 7.79 -1.51
C ASN A 82 20.67 8.41 -0.12
N PRO A 83 21.87 8.30 0.48
CA PRO A 83 22.12 8.73 1.86
C PRO A 83 21.89 10.24 2.06
N PHE A 84 22.15 11.06 1.05
CA PHE A 84 21.91 12.49 1.12
C PHE A 84 20.42 12.83 1.14
N LEU A 85 19.62 12.20 0.28
CA LEU A 85 18.16 12.38 0.24
C LEU A 85 17.50 11.79 1.50
N ALA A 86 17.95 10.61 1.95
CA ALA A 86 17.48 9.99 3.20
C ALA A 86 17.67 10.93 4.41
N ARG A 87 18.80 11.65 4.46
CA ARG A 87 19.08 12.61 5.54
C ARG A 87 18.19 13.85 5.47
N LEU A 88 17.86 14.32 4.28
CA LEU A 88 16.89 15.41 4.09
C LEU A 88 15.46 14.98 4.47
N GLU A 89 15.09 13.73 4.13
CA GLU A 89 13.83 13.11 4.54
C GLU A 89 13.73 13.02 6.06
N GLU A 90 14.80 12.57 6.74
CA GLU A 90 14.87 12.50 8.22
C GLU A 90 14.71 13.86 8.89
N LEU A 91 15.29 14.91 8.34
CA LEU A 91 15.15 16.29 8.87
C LEU A 91 13.71 16.83 8.73
N SER A 92 12.99 16.40 7.70
CA SER A 92 11.60 16.80 7.45
C SER A 92 10.55 15.92 8.19
N ASN A 93 10.94 14.77 8.73
CA ASN A 93 10.07 13.79 9.37
C ASN A 93 9.24 14.34 10.54
N GLY A 94 9.80 15.26 11.32
CA GLY A 94 9.08 15.87 12.45
C GLY A 94 7.77 16.56 12.05
N LEU A 95 7.69 17.06 10.82
CA LEU A 95 6.49 17.70 10.26
C LEU A 95 5.51 16.66 9.69
N TRP A 96 6.02 15.65 8.99
CA TRP A 96 5.23 14.60 8.33
C TRP A 96 4.59 13.63 9.33
N ASN A 97 5.32 13.26 10.39
CA ASN A 97 4.78 12.42 11.47
C ASN A 97 3.58 13.06 12.20
N LYS A 98 3.56 14.40 12.34
CA LYS A 98 2.39 15.12 12.88
C LYS A 98 1.15 15.01 11.99
N MET A 99 1.34 14.73 10.70
CA MET A 99 0.26 14.52 9.72
C MET A 99 -0.11 13.04 9.55
N GLY A 100 0.46 12.14 10.36
CA GLY A 100 0.18 10.70 10.32
C GLY A 100 0.86 9.97 9.15
N TRP A 101 1.89 10.55 8.56
CA TRP A 101 2.61 9.96 7.44
C TRP A 101 3.99 9.47 7.87
N ASN A 102 4.20 8.15 7.79
CA ASN A 102 5.51 7.54 8.03
C ASN A 102 6.35 7.56 6.74
N SER A 103 7.17 8.60 6.58
CA SER A 103 8.08 8.74 5.43
C SER A 103 9.31 7.84 5.53
N ASN A 104 9.55 7.19 6.69
CA ASN A 104 10.69 6.31 6.94
C ASN A 104 10.42 4.84 6.63
N LEU A 105 9.28 4.51 6.00
CA LEU A 105 8.97 3.12 5.66
C LEU A 105 10.05 2.56 4.72
N ASP A 106 10.87 1.63 5.23
CA ASP A 106 11.85 0.92 4.42
C ASP A 106 11.18 -0.23 3.69
N LEU A 107 11.22 -0.17 2.35
CA LEU A 107 10.62 -1.18 1.50
C LEU A 107 11.23 -2.57 1.72
N TRP A 108 12.56 -2.62 1.79
CA TRP A 108 13.26 -3.90 1.83
C TRP A 108 13.01 -4.61 3.15
N THR A 109 13.12 -3.87 4.25
CA THR A 109 12.80 -4.38 5.60
C THR A 109 11.36 -4.88 5.66
N LEU A 110 10.40 -4.12 5.15
CA LEU A 110 8.99 -4.54 5.17
C LEU A 110 8.75 -5.82 4.35
N MET A 111 9.40 -5.95 3.19
CA MET A 111 9.25 -7.14 2.35
C MET A 111 9.93 -8.36 2.98
N GLU A 112 11.13 -8.19 3.55
CA GLU A 112 11.89 -9.26 4.22
C GLU A 112 11.18 -9.77 5.47
N GLU A 113 10.73 -8.87 6.36
CA GLU A 113 10.00 -9.22 7.58
C GLU A 113 8.68 -9.98 7.32
N ASN A 114 8.13 -9.82 6.11
CA ASN A 114 6.85 -10.44 5.72
C ASN A 114 7.01 -11.56 4.69
N ASP A 115 8.21 -12.03 4.39
CA ASP A 115 8.48 -13.07 3.38
C ASP A 115 7.79 -12.77 2.03
N LEU A 116 7.83 -11.49 1.61
CA LEU A 116 7.28 -11.06 0.33
C LEU A 116 8.39 -10.97 -0.72
N ARG A 117 8.32 -11.86 -1.71
CA ARG A 117 9.26 -11.85 -2.83
C ARG A 117 8.93 -10.76 -3.82
N ILE A 118 9.82 -9.77 -3.91
CA ILE A 118 9.73 -8.72 -4.91
C ILE A 118 10.04 -9.30 -6.29
N GLN A 119 9.09 -9.16 -7.22
CA GLN A 119 9.26 -9.53 -8.63
C GLN A 119 9.75 -8.35 -9.47
N ASN A 120 9.20 -7.16 -9.22
CA ASN A 120 9.56 -5.94 -9.94
C ASN A 120 9.40 -4.69 -9.09
N VAL A 121 10.25 -3.68 -9.34
CA VAL A 121 10.16 -2.35 -8.73
C VAL A 121 10.28 -1.30 -9.82
N GLU A 122 9.27 -0.47 -9.96
CA GLU A 122 9.24 0.61 -10.93
C GLU A 122 9.14 1.98 -10.24
N ARG A 123 9.85 2.96 -10.78
CA ARG A 123 9.73 4.37 -10.38
C ARG A 123 8.62 5.00 -11.20
N VAL A 124 7.56 5.50 -10.53
CA VAL A 124 6.34 5.96 -11.23
C VAL A 124 6.21 7.48 -11.36
N ASN A 125 7.21 8.24 -10.93
CA ASN A 125 7.24 9.69 -11.14
C ASN A 125 8.61 10.22 -11.55
N LEU A 126 8.64 11.49 -12.04
CA LEU A 126 9.81 12.13 -12.60
C LEU A 126 11.03 12.17 -11.64
N PHE A 127 10.79 12.21 -10.32
CA PHE A 127 11.83 12.27 -9.29
C PHE A 127 12.12 10.92 -8.62
N GLY A 128 11.39 9.85 -8.98
CA GLY A 128 11.57 8.50 -8.42
C GLY A 128 11.20 8.35 -6.94
N TYR A 129 10.45 9.30 -6.37
CA TYR A 129 9.99 9.23 -4.98
C TYR A 129 8.92 8.16 -4.75
N TRP A 130 8.08 7.94 -5.76
CA TRP A 130 7.04 6.93 -5.71
C TRP A 130 7.52 5.67 -6.42
N LYS A 131 7.29 4.53 -5.79
CA LYS A 131 7.63 3.22 -6.35
C LYS A 131 6.37 2.37 -6.43
N SER A 132 6.22 1.69 -7.55
CA SER A 132 5.31 0.56 -7.71
C SER A 132 6.11 -0.71 -7.51
N VAL A 133 5.69 -1.53 -6.58
CA VAL A 133 6.38 -2.77 -6.20
C VAL A 133 5.43 -3.93 -6.43
N LEU A 134 5.79 -4.83 -7.33
CA LEU A 134 5.07 -6.06 -7.59
C LEU A 134 5.69 -7.20 -6.81
N CYS A 135 4.88 -7.86 -6.00
CA CYS A 135 5.23 -9.09 -5.29
C CYS A 135 4.31 -10.24 -5.70
N ILE A 136 4.79 -11.47 -5.54
CA ILE A 136 3.99 -12.69 -5.66
C ILE A 136 3.76 -13.25 -4.26
N ASN A 137 2.53 -13.66 -3.97
CA ASN A 137 2.17 -14.28 -2.70
C ASN A 137 2.59 -15.75 -2.71
N GLU A 138 3.73 -16.05 -2.10
CA GLU A 138 4.31 -17.40 -2.02
C GLU A 138 3.95 -18.13 -0.70
N LYS A 139 2.73 -17.92 -0.16
CA LYS A 139 2.28 -18.63 1.05
C LYS A 139 1.92 -20.07 0.76
#